data_ac69e5a040ea1e0eaa149618bdd3b2f0
#
_entry.id   ac69e5a040ea1e0eaa149618bdd3b2f0
#
_cell.length_a   1.000
_cell.length_b   1.000
_cell.length_c   1.000
_cell.angle_alpha   90.00
_cell.angle_beta   90.00
_cell.angle_gamma   90.00
#
_symmetry.space_group_name_H-M   'P 1'
#
loop_
_entity.id
_entity.type
_entity.pdbx_description
1 polymer ?
#
loop_
_entity_poly.entity_id
_entity_poly.type
_entity_poly.pdbx_seq_one_letter_code
_entity_poly.pdbx_strand_id
1 'polypeptide(L)'
;MSDSSDTTSNGYSRLSPVHASADAIPLLVDETYHLFHLTTPPNTRHHPARLRSSWTRLRSQDLRKWTRDAEPPITPSKNASAPDADGAWTGSAVIGPDNTMHIFYTGYNLSQNGRQVILHAQSTDKHGTSFPKNGSPITITSPATHRAAFEAIDFRDPFVFFHAPTSSYWMLVATRLASGPYWTRGCLALLTSRDLCSWSLDPTPFFAPNDLLCPECPELFTLPNGRWYLVYSRFAAPHPGTVYRVADSVRGPFRVPRDGCGGVLDGRRWYAAKSCAKKGDPSKRVFFGWTGDWCAADGKWLWGGDLALPREVYAEADGSLRMQPVPEALDALLESSSSPSSVAALAGPLSTPSLPSSSSLSLSAIGTTCTYFLDLPHPHALLLRQQHPNPYPYLLTFSPSLSLSSNLPASFGILLRTSPSLRGHRIVFRPLSLPTTTSTTSPSEIPYAVILQTEIAPLDDFWADQYGLYVPRGVDGPEVVRIDGVRLGRGVRLLMQNDVLQCFVGGRALTYRLPPLPSPLLVAGEDGKEKEEEAEKDCVEGVDGEDGNENGNEDEVKELGFFVQDGEVVFEGLNIR
;
A
#
# COMPACT_ATOMS: atom_id res chain seq x y z
N MET A 1 -26.26 -12.50 28.85
CA MET A 1 -26.65 -12.63 27.44
C MET A 1 -26.56 -11.22 26.88
N SER A 2 -25.42 -10.82 26.43
CA SER A 2 -25.16 -9.52 25.77
C SER A 2 -25.15 -9.76 24.27
N ASP A 3 -26.09 -9.16 23.63
CA ASP A 3 -26.28 -9.10 22.19
C ASP A 3 -24.96 -8.61 21.52
N SER A 4 -24.22 -9.50 20.93
CA SER A 4 -23.09 -9.14 20.07
C SER A 4 -23.69 -8.66 18.75
N SER A 5 -23.99 -7.36 18.67
CA SER A 5 -24.34 -6.71 17.42
C SER A 5 -23.23 -6.94 16.39
N ASP A 6 -23.57 -7.72 15.39
CA ASP A 6 -22.84 -7.98 14.16
C ASP A 6 -22.48 -6.64 13.50
N THR A 7 -21.29 -6.14 13.75
CA THR A 7 -20.79 -4.94 13.08
C THR A 7 -20.39 -5.30 11.65
N THR A 8 -21.38 -5.46 10.79
CA THR A 8 -21.23 -5.49 9.33
C THR A 8 -20.89 -4.09 8.83
N SER A 9 -19.84 -3.51 9.28
CA SER A 9 -19.37 -2.25 8.74
C SER A 9 -17.87 -2.30 8.53
N ASN A 10 -17.46 -2.11 7.31
CA ASN A 10 -16.24 -1.41 6.87
C ASN A 10 -14.93 -1.59 7.66
N GLY A 11 -14.80 -2.60 8.51
CA GLY A 11 -13.57 -2.95 9.23
C GLY A 11 -12.52 -3.66 8.36
N TYR A 12 -12.56 -3.47 7.03
CA TYR A 12 -11.59 -4.08 6.14
C TYR A 12 -10.19 -3.48 6.37
N SER A 13 -10.06 -2.16 6.41
CA SER A 13 -8.75 -1.50 6.39
C SER A 13 -7.94 -1.71 7.66
N ARG A 14 -8.58 -1.69 8.82
CA ARG A 14 -7.94 -1.96 10.12
C ARG A 14 -8.95 -2.46 11.16
N LEU A 15 -8.43 -3.07 12.24
CA LEU A 15 -9.27 -3.58 13.33
C LEU A 15 -10.02 -2.45 14.04
N SER A 16 -9.34 -1.38 14.36
CA SER A 16 -9.89 -0.15 14.94
C SER A 16 -8.89 1.00 14.81
N PRO A 17 -9.26 2.25 15.08
CA PRO A 17 -8.35 3.40 14.98
C PRO A 17 -7.09 3.31 15.84
N VAL A 18 -7.10 2.50 16.92
CA VAL A 18 -5.94 2.33 17.80
C VAL A 18 -4.99 1.21 17.38
N HIS A 19 -5.36 0.41 16.37
CA HIS A 19 -4.54 -0.65 15.78
C HIS A 19 -4.03 -0.21 14.41
N ALA A 20 -2.93 -0.79 13.98
CA ALA A 20 -2.46 -0.71 12.60
C ALA A 20 -2.52 -2.08 11.94
N SER A 21 -2.89 -2.13 10.67
CA SER A 21 -2.84 -3.33 9.84
C SER A 21 -1.57 -3.34 9.01
N ALA A 22 -1.02 -4.52 8.80
CA ALA A 22 0.14 -4.73 7.93
C ALA A 22 0.08 -6.11 7.26
N ASP A 23 1.06 -6.44 6.50
CA ASP A 23 1.37 -7.71 5.83
C ASP A 23 0.18 -8.64 5.60
N ALA A 24 -0.41 -8.51 4.43
CA ALA A 24 -1.57 -9.29 4.02
C ALA A 24 -1.17 -10.73 3.61
N ILE A 25 -1.97 -11.72 4.04
CA ILE A 25 -1.73 -13.13 3.78
C ILE A 25 -3.06 -13.76 3.31
N PRO A 26 -3.38 -13.64 2.02
CA PRO A 26 -4.64 -14.13 1.49
C PRO A 26 -4.58 -15.62 1.11
N LEU A 27 -5.70 -16.32 1.29
CA LEU A 27 -5.93 -17.67 0.83
C LEU A 27 -7.39 -17.82 0.36
N LEU A 28 -7.61 -18.45 -0.79
CA LEU A 28 -8.95 -18.83 -1.26
C LEU A 28 -9.19 -20.30 -0.98
N VAL A 29 -10.23 -20.61 -0.18
CA VAL A 29 -10.65 -21.98 0.16
C VAL A 29 -12.15 -22.11 -0.07
N ASP A 30 -12.58 -23.09 -0.85
CA ASP A 30 -13.99 -23.36 -1.15
C ASP A 30 -14.79 -22.08 -1.43
N GLU A 31 -14.28 -21.25 -2.34
CA GLU A 31 -14.89 -19.98 -2.74
C GLU A 31 -14.97 -18.89 -1.65
N THR A 32 -14.34 -19.09 -0.49
CA THR A 32 -14.22 -18.11 0.57
C THR A 32 -12.81 -17.54 0.60
N TYR A 33 -12.70 -16.22 0.53
CA TYR A 33 -11.46 -15.50 0.76
C TYR A 33 -11.18 -15.44 2.26
N HIS A 34 -10.05 -15.97 2.66
CA HIS A 34 -9.47 -15.80 3.98
C HIS A 34 -8.33 -14.79 3.85
N LEU A 35 -8.47 -13.64 4.46
CA LEU A 35 -7.44 -12.61 4.48
C LEU A 35 -6.90 -12.50 5.90
N PHE A 36 -5.79 -13.17 6.15
CA PHE A 36 -5.01 -12.91 7.35
C PHE A 36 -4.17 -11.65 7.15
N HIS A 37 -3.93 -10.92 8.21
CA HIS A 37 -2.99 -9.80 8.19
C HIS A 37 -2.41 -9.57 9.58
N LEU A 38 -1.26 -8.92 9.64
CA LEU A 38 -0.68 -8.52 10.91
C LEU A 38 -1.47 -7.36 11.49
N THR A 39 -1.56 -7.33 12.82
CA THR A 39 -2.09 -6.20 13.57
C THR A 39 -1.18 -5.88 14.74
N THR A 40 -0.99 -4.60 15.03
CA THR A 40 -0.24 -4.14 16.19
C THR A 40 -1.07 -4.25 17.46
N PRO A 41 -0.45 -4.32 18.66
CA PRO A 41 -1.17 -4.06 19.90
C PRO A 41 -1.80 -2.66 19.88
N PRO A 42 -2.91 -2.45 20.60
CA PRO A 42 -3.59 -1.15 20.62
C PRO A 42 -2.65 -0.07 21.18
N ASN A 43 -2.75 1.14 20.61
CA ASN A 43 -1.95 2.33 21.01
C ASN A 43 -0.43 2.19 20.86
N THR A 44 0.05 1.20 20.14
CA THR A 44 1.46 1.02 19.80
C THR A 44 1.75 1.59 18.41
N ARG A 45 1.90 2.91 18.30
CA ARG A 45 2.14 3.57 17.01
C ARG A 45 3.60 3.87 16.72
N HIS A 46 4.48 3.77 17.73
CA HIS A 46 5.90 4.08 17.56
C HIS A 46 6.73 2.82 17.39
N HIS A 47 7.88 2.97 16.72
CA HIS A 47 8.86 1.90 16.61
C HIS A 47 9.35 1.47 18.02
N PRO A 48 9.43 0.18 18.28
CA PRO A 48 9.20 -0.94 17.37
C PRO A 48 7.75 -1.47 17.41
N ALA A 49 6.81 -0.73 16.82
CA ALA A 49 5.37 -1.06 16.82
C ALA A 49 5.05 -2.48 16.34
N ARG A 50 5.88 -3.06 15.47
CA ARG A 50 5.75 -4.44 15.00
C ARG A 50 6.06 -5.50 16.05
N LEU A 51 6.73 -5.11 17.14
CA LEU A 51 6.91 -6.02 18.26
C LEU A 51 5.54 -6.38 18.82
N ARG A 52 5.39 -7.68 19.14
CA ARG A 52 4.16 -8.29 19.64
C ARG A 52 2.99 -8.25 18.65
N SER A 53 3.28 -8.06 17.34
CA SER A 53 2.25 -8.19 16.30
C SER A 53 1.58 -9.57 16.37
N SER A 54 0.27 -9.56 16.11
CA SER A 54 -0.58 -10.77 16.04
C SER A 54 -1.15 -10.88 14.64
N TRP A 55 -1.64 -12.06 14.29
CA TRP A 55 -2.46 -12.24 13.10
C TRP A 55 -3.92 -12.05 13.45
N THR A 56 -4.66 -11.33 12.63
CA THR A 56 -6.10 -11.28 12.62
C THR A 56 -6.62 -11.82 11.28
N ARG A 57 -7.89 -12.17 11.19
CA ARG A 57 -8.46 -12.72 9.95
C ARG A 57 -9.76 -12.05 9.58
N LEU A 58 -9.88 -11.74 8.28
CA LEU A 58 -11.10 -11.35 7.60
C LEU A 58 -11.54 -12.48 6.66
N ARG A 59 -12.85 -12.68 6.50
CA ARG A 59 -13.43 -13.62 5.55
C ARG A 59 -14.45 -12.93 4.66
N SER A 60 -14.46 -13.27 3.36
CA SER A 60 -15.42 -12.76 2.40
C SER A 60 -15.71 -13.81 1.33
N GLN A 61 -16.94 -13.84 0.82
CA GLN A 61 -17.32 -14.67 -0.34
C GLN A 61 -17.37 -13.86 -1.65
N ASP A 62 -17.38 -12.52 -1.55
CA ASP A 62 -17.70 -11.63 -2.66
C ASP A 62 -16.77 -10.41 -2.78
N LEU A 63 -15.77 -10.28 -1.90
CA LEU A 63 -14.86 -9.13 -1.79
C LEU A 63 -15.57 -7.80 -1.45
N ARG A 64 -16.88 -7.83 -1.22
CA ARG A 64 -17.70 -6.67 -0.86
C ARG A 64 -17.90 -6.58 0.65
N LYS A 65 -18.31 -7.69 1.25
CA LYS A 65 -18.60 -7.79 2.68
C LYS A 65 -17.55 -8.66 3.36
N TRP A 66 -17.03 -8.15 4.44
CA TRP A 66 -15.99 -8.81 5.22
C TRP A 66 -16.46 -9.06 6.65
N THR A 67 -16.28 -10.28 7.12
CA THR A 67 -16.50 -10.67 8.52
C THR A 67 -15.16 -10.85 9.18
N ARG A 68 -14.95 -10.26 10.33
CA ARG A 68 -13.73 -10.41 11.14
C ARG A 68 -13.93 -11.50 12.19
N ASP A 69 -12.93 -12.34 12.36
CA ASP A 69 -12.94 -13.30 13.47
C ASP A 69 -12.82 -12.58 14.82
N ALA A 70 -13.56 -13.03 15.81
CA ALA A 70 -13.54 -12.46 17.16
C ALA A 70 -12.17 -12.66 17.84
N GLU A 71 -11.56 -13.82 17.62
CA GLU A 71 -10.28 -14.18 18.21
C GLU A 71 -9.16 -14.19 17.15
N PRO A 72 -7.97 -13.66 17.48
CA PRO A 72 -6.83 -13.69 16.59
C PRO A 72 -6.32 -15.14 16.42
N PRO A 73 -6.13 -15.61 15.17
CA PRO A 73 -5.66 -16.98 14.92
C PRO A 73 -4.26 -17.27 15.44
N ILE A 74 -3.37 -16.28 15.42
CA ILE A 74 -1.99 -16.39 15.94
C ILE A 74 -1.67 -15.17 16.80
N THR A 75 -1.23 -15.42 18.04
CA THR A 75 -0.75 -14.39 18.96
C THR A 75 0.65 -14.73 19.44
N PRO A 76 1.49 -13.75 19.80
CA PRO A 76 2.76 -13.99 20.46
C PRO A 76 2.59 -14.82 21.73
N SER A 77 3.56 -15.67 22.02
CA SER A 77 3.54 -16.47 23.22
C SER A 77 3.73 -15.62 24.48
N LYS A 78 3.03 -15.97 25.55
CA LYS A 78 3.20 -15.30 26.86
C LYS A 78 4.49 -15.73 27.56
N ASN A 79 5.07 -16.88 27.18
CA ASN A 79 6.35 -17.34 27.68
C ASN A 79 7.47 -16.55 27.02
N ALA A 80 8.23 -15.78 27.81
CA ALA A 80 9.33 -14.95 27.33
C ALA A 80 10.45 -15.72 26.62
N SER A 81 10.59 -17.03 26.88
CA SER A 81 11.57 -17.88 26.20
C SER A 81 11.08 -18.47 24.89
N ALA A 82 9.79 -18.27 24.55
CA ALA A 82 9.24 -18.82 23.31
C ALA A 82 9.82 -18.07 22.09
N PRO A 83 9.99 -18.77 20.95
CA PRO A 83 10.57 -18.13 19.75
C PRO A 83 9.79 -16.93 19.21
N ASP A 84 8.50 -16.79 19.55
CA ASP A 84 7.60 -15.74 19.11
C ASP A 84 7.13 -14.82 20.25
N ALA A 85 7.86 -14.75 21.35
CA ALA A 85 7.46 -13.98 22.53
C ALA A 85 7.29 -12.47 22.23
N ASP A 86 8.07 -11.92 21.32
CA ASP A 86 8.04 -10.50 20.95
C ASP A 86 7.34 -10.23 19.61
N GLY A 87 6.90 -11.26 18.90
CA GLY A 87 6.11 -11.05 17.69
C GLY A 87 5.84 -12.32 16.89
N ALA A 88 4.62 -12.43 16.40
CA ALA A 88 4.23 -13.34 15.33
C ALA A 88 4.19 -12.55 14.03
N TRP A 89 5.29 -12.61 13.26
CA TRP A 89 5.44 -11.84 12.04
C TRP A 89 4.88 -12.58 10.84
N THR A 90 5.11 -12.04 9.64
CA THR A 90 4.47 -12.50 8.41
C THR A 90 4.82 -13.94 8.03
N GLY A 91 4.05 -14.48 7.12
CA GLY A 91 4.16 -15.84 6.63
C GLY A 91 3.16 -16.16 5.53
N SER A 92 2.64 -17.38 5.53
CA SER A 92 1.62 -17.84 4.58
C SER A 92 0.70 -18.88 5.19
N ALA A 93 -0.47 -19.05 4.55
CA ALA A 93 -1.42 -20.11 4.85
C ALA A 93 -1.56 -21.04 3.63
N VAL A 94 -1.72 -22.34 3.85
CA VAL A 94 -1.87 -23.34 2.81
C VAL A 94 -2.77 -24.49 3.30
N ILE A 95 -3.49 -25.14 2.38
CA ILE A 95 -4.21 -26.39 2.71
C ILE A 95 -3.23 -27.55 2.58
N GLY A 96 -3.15 -28.34 3.64
CA GLY A 96 -2.28 -29.51 3.72
C GLY A 96 -2.86 -30.75 3.06
N PRO A 97 -2.07 -31.84 2.98
CA PRO A 97 -2.52 -33.12 2.43
C PRO A 97 -3.59 -33.80 3.29
N ASP A 98 -3.71 -33.38 4.53
CA ASP A 98 -4.72 -33.81 5.51
C ASP A 98 -6.04 -33.01 5.42
N ASN A 99 -6.13 -32.11 4.41
CA ASN A 99 -7.27 -31.23 4.20
C ASN A 99 -7.52 -30.29 5.40
N THR A 100 -6.47 -29.90 6.12
CA THR A 100 -6.51 -28.87 7.15
C THR A 100 -5.75 -27.62 6.70
N MET A 101 -6.01 -26.49 7.35
CA MET A 101 -5.30 -25.24 7.06
C MET A 101 -4.04 -25.15 7.92
N HIS A 102 -2.90 -24.92 7.28
CA HIS A 102 -1.60 -24.75 7.93
C HIS A 102 -1.15 -23.31 7.79
N ILE A 103 -0.67 -22.72 8.87
CA ILE A 103 -0.01 -21.42 8.91
C ILE A 103 1.47 -21.61 9.21
N PHE A 104 2.30 -21.07 8.34
CA PHE A 104 3.73 -20.92 8.56
C PHE A 104 4.02 -19.45 8.76
N TYR A 105 4.66 -19.09 9.87
CA TYR A 105 4.89 -17.70 10.24
C TYR A 105 6.27 -17.50 10.87
N THR A 106 6.71 -16.26 10.94
CA THR A 106 7.99 -15.89 11.53
C THR A 106 7.81 -15.61 13.02
N GLY A 107 8.51 -16.35 13.86
CA GLY A 107 8.66 -16.02 15.28
C GLY A 107 9.82 -15.08 15.51
N TYR A 108 9.62 -14.09 16.37
CA TYR A 108 10.61 -13.10 16.75
C TYR A 108 10.73 -12.99 18.27
N ASN A 109 11.98 -13.03 18.75
CA ASN A 109 12.26 -12.89 20.18
C ASN A 109 13.55 -12.09 20.39
N LEU A 110 13.45 -10.93 21.02
CA LEU A 110 14.57 -10.05 21.35
C LEU A 110 15.58 -10.71 22.29
N SER A 111 15.12 -11.51 23.25
CA SER A 111 15.99 -12.22 24.20
C SER A 111 16.89 -13.26 23.50
N GLN A 112 16.58 -13.61 22.25
CA GLN A 112 17.35 -14.49 21.38
C GLN A 112 18.14 -13.72 20.32
N ASN A 113 18.58 -12.50 20.63
CA ASN A 113 19.30 -11.59 19.74
C ASN A 113 18.54 -11.23 18.45
N GLY A 114 17.20 -11.18 18.53
CA GLY A 114 16.36 -10.89 17.36
C GLY A 114 16.39 -11.98 16.27
N ARG A 115 16.79 -13.20 16.62
CA ARG A 115 16.80 -14.32 15.68
C ARG A 115 15.38 -14.62 15.20
N GLN A 116 15.24 -14.71 13.90
CA GLN A 116 13.99 -15.04 13.23
C GLN A 116 13.96 -16.54 12.92
N VAL A 117 12.84 -17.18 13.24
CA VAL A 117 12.64 -18.61 12.99
C VAL A 117 11.26 -18.87 12.40
N ILE A 118 11.14 -19.93 11.61
CA ILE A 118 9.86 -20.30 11.04
C ILE A 118 9.13 -21.22 12.03
N LEU A 119 7.90 -20.83 12.35
CA LEU A 119 6.99 -21.55 13.22
C LEU A 119 5.80 -22.06 12.41
N HIS A 120 5.15 -23.07 12.95
CA HIS A 120 4.02 -23.76 12.33
C HIS A 120 2.84 -23.86 13.30
N ALA A 121 1.66 -23.54 12.79
CA ALA A 121 0.39 -23.79 13.45
C ALA A 121 -0.55 -24.49 12.46
N GLN A 122 -1.24 -25.51 12.93
CA GLN A 122 -2.15 -26.31 12.12
C GLN A 122 -3.56 -26.20 12.64
N SER A 123 -4.50 -25.92 11.78
CA SER A 123 -5.91 -25.88 12.15
C SER A 123 -6.49 -27.29 12.31
N THR A 124 -7.60 -27.37 13.03
CA THR A 124 -8.37 -28.62 13.17
C THR A 124 -9.19 -28.98 11.93
N ASP A 125 -9.33 -28.02 10.99
CA ASP A 125 -10.10 -28.16 9.76
C ASP A 125 -9.60 -27.24 8.65
N LYS A 126 -10.14 -27.38 7.44
CA LYS A 126 -9.74 -26.59 6.27
C LYS A 126 -10.23 -25.13 6.32
N HIS A 127 -11.16 -24.78 7.20
CA HIS A 127 -11.69 -23.42 7.34
C HIS A 127 -10.95 -22.62 8.41
N GLY A 128 -10.04 -23.26 9.15
CA GLY A 128 -9.22 -22.60 10.14
C GLY A 128 -9.99 -22.19 11.39
N THR A 129 -10.75 -23.10 11.99
CA THR A 129 -11.54 -22.82 13.20
C THR A 129 -10.65 -22.46 14.39
N SER A 130 -9.50 -23.12 14.52
CA SER A 130 -8.49 -22.81 15.55
C SER A 130 -7.10 -23.22 15.06
N PHE A 131 -6.06 -22.59 15.61
CA PHE A 131 -4.69 -22.82 15.19
C PHE A 131 -3.78 -23.13 16.38
N PRO A 132 -3.80 -24.36 16.92
CA PRO A 132 -2.80 -24.80 17.89
C PRO A 132 -1.38 -24.59 17.34
N LYS A 133 -0.53 -23.95 18.12
CA LYS A 133 0.89 -23.73 17.76
C LYS A 133 1.74 -24.89 18.24
N ASN A 134 2.67 -25.34 17.39
CA ASN A 134 3.64 -26.38 17.79
C ASN A 134 4.68 -25.87 18.81
N GLY A 135 4.83 -24.55 18.93
CA GLY A 135 5.72 -23.90 19.90
C GLY A 135 7.22 -24.04 19.62
N SER A 136 7.61 -24.82 18.63
CA SER A 136 9.00 -25.04 18.21
C SER A 136 9.20 -24.66 16.74
N PRO A 137 10.41 -24.24 16.35
CA PRO A 137 10.76 -24.02 14.95
C PRO A 137 10.53 -25.28 14.11
N ILE A 138 10.26 -25.09 12.81
CA ILE A 138 10.13 -26.21 11.87
C ILE A 138 11.39 -27.09 11.87
N THR A 139 11.19 -28.38 11.62
CA THR A 139 12.29 -29.34 11.53
C THR A 139 12.95 -29.26 10.15
N ILE A 140 14.23 -28.89 10.10
CA ILE A 140 15.05 -28.90 8.89
C ILE A 140 15.95 -30.14 8.96
N THR A 141 15.75 -31.07 8.03
CA THR A 141 16.45 -32.36 8.00
C THR A 141 17.75 -32.35 7.20
N SER A 142 18.01 -31.28 6.47
CA SER A 142 19.23 -31.10 5.69
C SER A 142 20.47 -30.97 6.57
N PRO A 143 21.68 -31.30 6.05
CA PRO A 143 22.94 -31.06 6.74
C PRO A 143 23.07 -29.62 7.22
N ALA A 144 23.69 -29.39 8.37
CA ALA A 144 23.92 -28.06 8.94
C ALA A 144 24.69 -27.13 7.98
N THR A 145 25.52 -27.69 7.10
CA THR A 145 26.24 -26.97 6.05
C THR A 145 25.31 -26.26 5.07
N HIS A 146 24.12 -26.80 4.79
CA HIS A 146 23.11 -26.13 3.95
C HIS A 146 22.60 -24.85 4.62
N ARG A 147 22.34 -24.89 5.93
CA ARG A 147 21.90 -23.71 6.69
C ARG A 147 23.00 -22.65 6.81
N ALA A 148 24.25 -23.08 6.87
CA ALA A 148 25.41 -22.20 6.95
C ALA A 148 25.67 -21.38 5.67
N ALA A 149 25.05 -21.72 4.55
CA ALA A 149 25.08 -20.91 3.33
C ALA A 149 24.31 -19.59 3.48
N PHE A 150 23.44 -19.50 4.48
CA PHE A 150 22.57 -18.36 4.75
C PHE A 150 22.86 -17.73 6.10
N GLU A 151 22.52 -16.45 6.25
CA GLU A 151 22.71 -15.71 7.49
C GLU A 151 21.92 -16.33 8.67
N ALA A 152 22.46 -16.16 9.89
CA ALA A 152 21.89 -16.80 11.06
C ALA A 152 20.65 -16.09 11.63
N ILE A 153 20.55 -14.76 11.49
CA ILE A 153 19.52 -13.92 12.10
C ILE A 153 18.29 -13.80 11.20
N ASP A 154 18.48 -13.34 9.97
CA ASP A 154 17.38 -13.13 9.03
C ASP A 154 16.97 -14.43 8.35
N PHE A 155 15.82 -14.97 8.77
CA PHE A 155 15.22 -16.15 8.16
C PHE A 155 13.70 -16.08 8.40
N ARG A 156 12.98 -15.37 7.50
CA ARG A 156 11.60 -14.95 7.73
C ARG A 156 10.71 -15.04 6.51
N ASP A 157 9.45 -14.67 6.70
CA ASP A 157 8.41 -14.50 5.68
C ASP A 157 8.19 -15.77 4.84
N PRO A 158 7.93 -16.95 5.46
CA PRO A 158 7.77 -18.19 4.71
C PRO A 158 6.56 -18.10 3.79
N PHE A 159 6.77 -18.40 2.51
CA PHE A 159 5.70 -18.58 1.53
C PHE A 159 5.64 -20.03 1.09
N VAL A 160 4.55 -20.72 1.42
CA VAL A 160 4.36 -22.15 1.15
C VAL A 160 3.31 -22.35 0.07
N PHE A 161 3.62 -23.21 -0.90
CA PHE A 161 2.69 -23.64 -1.94
C PHE A 161 2.94 -25.10 -2.34
N PHE A 162 1.92 -25.76 -2.87
CA PHE A 162 2.06 -27.11 -3.41
C PHE A 162 2.56 -27.05 -4.86
N HIS A 163 3.67 -27.71 -5.12
CA HIS A 163 4.25 -27.85 -6.46
C HIS A 163 3.87 -29.22 -7.03
N ALA A 164 2.80 -29.27 -7.81
CA ALA A 164 2.24 -30.50 -8.35
C ALA A 164 3.23 -31.37 -9.14
N PRO A 165 4.11 -30.79 -10.01
CA PRO A 165 5.06 -31.61 -10.77
C PRO A 165 6.03 -32.44 -9.91
N THR A 166 6.37 -31.96 -8.70
CA THR A 166 7.26 -32.71 -7.76
C THR A 166 6.48 -33.37 -6.63
N SER A 167 5.15 -33.24 -6.61
CA SER A 167 4.27 -33.76 -5.54
C SER A 167 4.79 -33.39 -4.14
N SER A 168 5.23 -32.13 -3.96
CA SER A 168 5.80 -31.63 -2.72
C SER A 168 5.42 -30.18 -2.47
N TYR A 169 5.43 -29.79 -1.21
CA TYR A 169 5.29 -28.41 -0.79
C TYR A 169 6.66 -27.73 -0.90
N TRP A 170 6.65 -26.52 -1.44
CA TRP A 170 7.80 -25.64 -1.53
C TRP A 170 7.59 -24.45 -0.60
N MET A 171 8.64 -24.09 0.12
CA MET A 171 8.65 -22.91 0.98
C MET A 171 9.78 -21.99 0.55
N LEU A 172 9.44 -20.77 0.14
CA LEU A 172 10.40 -19.70 -0.06
C LEU A 172 10.54 -18.91 1.26
N VAL A 173 11.78 -18.63 1.65
CA VAL A 173 12.09 -17.91 2.89
C VAL A 173 12.99 -16.74 2.57
N ALA A 174 12.61 -15.54 2.99
CA ALA A 174 13.40 -14.33 2.86
C ALA A 174 14.60 -14.40 3.82
N THR A 175 15.81 -14.25 3.27
CA THR A 175 17.06 -14.34 4.01
C THR A 175 18.16 -13.59 3.28
N ARG A 176 19.39 -13.78 3.73
CA ARG A 176 20.61 -13.26 3.12
C ARG A 176 21.65 -14.36 2.97
N LEU A 177 22.53 -14.23 1.99
CA LEU A 177 23.70 -15.09 1.91
C LEU A 177 24.62 -14.84 3.13
N ALA A 178 25.28 -15.88 3.61
CA ALA A 178 26.20 -15.78 4.75
C ALA A 178 27.42 -14.89 4.43
N SER A 179 27.79 -14.77 3.16
CA SER A 179 28.92 -13.96 2.69
C SER A 179 28.52 -13.02 1.57
N GLY A 180 29.36 -12.02 1.31
CA GLY A 180 29.14 -11.00 0.28
C GLY A 180 28.86 -9.62 0.86
N PRO A 181 28.71 -8.59 0.00
CA PRO A 181 28.42 -7.23 0.43
C PRO A 181 27.10 -7.14 1.18
N TYR A 182 27.08 -6.48 2.33
CA TYR A 182 25.95 -6.46 3.26
C TYR A 182 24.62 -6.06 2.60
N TRP A 183 24.64 -5.03 1.77
CA TRP A 183 23.45 -4.43 1.17
C TRP A 183 22.89 -5.14 -0.06
N THR A 184 23.63 -6.11 -0.61
CA THR A 184 23.27 -6.76 -1.89
C THR A 184 23.16 -8.27 -1.79
N ARG A 185 23.36 -8.86 -0.61
CA ARG A 185 23.34 -10.31 -0.41
C ARG A 185 21.96 -10.89 -0.05
N GLY A 186 20.88 -10.09 -0.18
CA GLY A 186 19.52 -10.57 0.01
C GLY A 186 19.14 -11.65 -0.97
N CYS A 187 18.50 -12.72 -0.48
CA CYS A 187 18.10 -13.85 -1.29
C CYS A 187 16.85 -14.55 -0.73
N LEU A 188 16.27 -15.44 -1.54
CA LEU A 188 15.28 -16.39 -1.10
C LEU A 188 15.93 -17.77 -0.98
N ALA A 189 15.77 -18.41 0.18
CA ALA A 189 16.06 -19.83 0.36
C ALA A 189 14.87 -20.67 -0.08
N LEU A 190 15.11 -21.90 -0.53
CA LEU A 190 14.08 -22.88 -0.85
C LEU A 190 14.15 -24.05 0.10
N LEU A 191 13.00 -24.36 0.70
CA LEU A 191 12.80 -25.61 1.43
C LEU A 191 11.71 -26.44 0.74
N THR A 192 11.82 -27.75 0.82
CA THR A 192 10.81 -28.66 0.27
C THR A 192 10.37 -29.67 1.32
N SER A 193 9.10 -30.06 1.28
CA SER A 193 8.49 -31.03 2.19
C SER A 193 7.42 -31.84 1.47
N ARG A 194 7.19 -33.07 1.91
CA ARG A 194 6.06 -33.88 1.44
C ARG A 194 4.90 -33.92 2.46
N ASP A 195 5.17 -33.54 3.68
CA ASP A 195 4.27 -33.72 4.83
C ASP A 195 4.01 -32.42 5.62
N LEU A 196 4.61 -31.29 5.22
CA LEU A 196 4.59 -30.00 5.92
C LEU A 196 5.24 -30.01 7.32
N CYS A 197 5.81 -31.14 7.74
CA CYS A 197 6.45 -31.31 9.04
C CYS A 197 7.97 -31.32 8.96
N SER A 198 8.51 -32.05 7.99
CA SER A 198 9.96 -32.20 7.76
C SER A 198 10.38 -31.50 6.48
N TRP A 199 11.34 -30.60 6.60
CA TRP A 199 11.76 -29.74 5.51
C TRP A 199 13.22 -29.99 5.10
N SER A 200 13.46 -30.10 3.82
CA SER A 200 14.80 -30.17 3.22
C SER A 200 15.18 -28.80 2.64
N LEU A 201 16.25 -28.19 3.15
CA LEU A 201 16.78 -26.93 2.69
C LEU A 201 17.76 -27.13 1.53
N ASP A 202 17.55 -26.45 0.41
CA ASP A 202 18.50 -26.36 -0.69
C ASP A 202 19.68 -25.46 -0.27
N PRO A 203 20.93 -25.88 -0.40
CA PRO A 203 22.09 -25.03 -0.08
C PRO A 203 22.28 -23.87 -1.06
N THR A 204 21.65 -23.96 -2.25
CA THR A 204 21.70 -22.92 -3.28
C THR A 204 20.48 -22.00 -3.13
N PRO A 205 20.66 -20.68 -3.15
CA PRO A 205 19.52 -19.78 -3.08
C PRO A 205 18.58 -19.98 -4.29
N PHE A 206 17.28 -19.93 -4.03
CA PHE A 206 16.26 -19.96 -5.06
C PHE A 206 16.31 -18.72 -5.96
N PHE A 207 16.56 -17.57 -5.34
CA PHE A 207 16.67 -16.27 -6.00
C PHE A 207 17.67 -15.39 -5.26
N ALA A 208 18.66 -14.86 -5.95
CA ALA A 208 19.67 -13.96 -5.42
C ALA A 208 20.02 -12.90 -6.47
N PRO A 209 19.30 -11.78 -6.51
CA PRO A 209 19.47 -10.76 -7.55
C PRO A 209 20.71 -9.89 -7.36
N ASN A 210 21.34 -9.92 -6.19
CA ASN A 210 22.54 -9.17 -5.83
C ASN A 210 22.37 -7.64 -5.85
N ASP A 211 21.16 -7.14 -5.63
CA ASP A 211 20.82 -5.71 -5.69
C ASP A 211 19.93 -5.24 -4.52
N LEU A 212 19.74 -6.07 -3.48
CA LEU A 212 18.89 -5.73 -2.33
C LEU A 212 19.36 -6.40 -1.05
N LEU A 213 18.96 -5.80 0.08
CA LEU A 213 19.28 -6.31 1.41
C LEU A 213 18.49 -7.58 1.74
N CYS A 214 17.18 -7.59 1.47
CA CYS A 214 16.31 -8.74 1.72
C CYS A 214 15.04 -8.65 0.84
N PRO A 215 14.66 -9.71 0.12
CA PRO A 215 13.39 -9.79 -0.61
C PRO A 215 12.27 -10.20 0.35
N GLU A 216 11.61 -9.21 0.99
CA GLU A 216 10.60 -9.46 2.02
C GLU A 216 9.27 -9.93 1.43
N CYS A 217 8.50 -10.67 2.22
CA CYS A 217 7.14 -11.13 1.89
C CYS A 217 7.02 -11.79 0.51
N PRO A 218 7.87 -12.77 0.17
CA PRO A 218 7.85 -13.38 -1.15
C PRO A 218 6.53 -14.10 -1.45
N GLU A 219 6.19 -14.13 -2.74
CA GLU A 219 5.13 -14.97 -3.29
C GLU A 219 5.54 -15.46 -4.68
N LEU A 220 5.19 -16.71 -5.00
CA LEU A 220 5.44 -17.33 -6.30
C LEU A 220 4.15 -17.95 -6.85
N PHE A 221 3.75 -17.58 -8.04
CA PHE A 221 2.56 -18.13 -8.69
C PHE A 221 2.73 -18.19 -10.22
N THR A 222 1.83 -18.93 -10.85
CA THR A 222 1.69 -18.97 -12.31
C THR A 222 0.30 -18.48 -12.73
N LEU A 223 0.21 -18.01 -13.97
CA LEU A 223 -1.04 -17.63 -14.63
C LEU A 223 -1.24 -18.51 -15.87
N PRO A 224 -2.44 -18.52 -16.48
CA PRO A 224 -2.75 -19.35 -17.67
C PRO A 224 -1.83 -19.13 -18.87
N ASN A 225 -1.09 -18.04 -18.92
CA ASN A 225 -0.06 -17.79 -19.95
C ASN A 225 1.19 -18.67 -19.77
N GLY A 226 1.23 -19.55 -18.76
CA GLY A 226 2.32 -20.48 -18.46
C GLY A 226 3.56 -19.85 -17.83
N ARG A 227 3.56 -18.56 -17.57
CA ARG A 227 4.69 -17.86 -16.93
C ARG A 227 4.60 -17.89 -15.42
N TRP A 228 5.77 -17.86 -14.79
CA TRP A 228 5.93 -17.79 -13.34
C TRP A 228 6.25 -16.36 -12.93
N TYR A 229 5.59 -15.93 -11.86
CA TYR A 229 5.71 -14.60 -11.30
C TYR A 229 6.21 -14.70 -9.86
N LEU A 230 7.38 -14.12 -9.60
CA LEU A 230 7.95 -13.96 -8.27
C LEU A 230 7.68 -12.52 -7.83
N VAL A 231 6.87 -12.36 -6.79
CA VAL A 231 6.55 -11.07 -6.17
C VAL A 231 7.28 -10.98 -4.85
N TYR A 232 7.81 -9.82 -4.52
CA TYR A 232 8.43 -9.53 -3.22
C TYR A 232 8.46 -8.04 -2.96
N SER A 233 8.71 -7.66 -1.71
CA SER A 233 8.80 -6.26 -1.30
C SER A 233 10.23 -5.84 -1.05
N ARG A 234 10.56 -4.62 -1.44
CA ARG A 234 11.86 -3.97 -1.28
C ARG A 234 11.67 -2.67 -0.49
N PHE A 235 12.42 -2.49 0.56
CA PHE A 235 12.35 -1.24 1.34
C PHE A 235 13.38 -0.19 0.90
N ALA A 236 14.39 -0.57 0.14
CA ALA A 236 15.45 0.32 -0.33
C ALA A 236 15.51 0.42 -1.87
N ALA A 237 16.19 1.45 -2.34
CA ALA A 237 16.51 1.64 -3.75
C ALA A 237 17.28 0.44 -4.35
N PRO A 238 17.25 0.23 -5.69
CA PRO A 238 16.33 0.88 -6.64
C PRO A 238 14.94 0.27 -6.54
N HIS A 239 13.90 1.01 -6.88
CA HIS A 239 12.50 0.56 -6.92
C HIS A 239 11.97 -0.03 -5.59
N PRO A 240 11.89 0.77 -4.51
CA PRO A 240 11.24 0.34 -3.27
C PRO A 240 9.75 0.09 -3.48
N GLY A 241 9.14 -0.73 -2.60
CA GLY A 241 7.74 -1.15 -2.70
C GLY A 241 7.60 -2.59 -3.18
N THR A 242 6.40 -2.98 -3.59
CA THR A 242 6.14 -4.33 -4.11
C THR A 242 6.50 -4.42 -5.59
N VAL A 243 7.36 -5.37 -5.92
CA VAL A 243 7.85 -5.59 -7.28
C VAL A 243 7.64 -7.04 -7.71
N TYR A 244 7.64 -7.28 -9.03
CA TYR A 244 7.59 -8.64 -9.57
C TYR A 244 8.71 -8.92 -10.55
N ARG A 245 9.01 -10.20 -10.70
CA ARG A 245 9.92 -10.75 -11.71
C ARG A 245 9.18 -11.86 -12.45
N VAL A 246 9.57 -12.10 -13.70
CA VAL A 246 8.92 -13.09 -14.58
C VAL A 246 9.92 -14.13 -15.05
N ALA A 247 9.46 -15.38 -15.16
CA ALA A 247 10.24 -16.50 -15.68
C ALA A 247 9.37 -17.47 -16.47
N ASP A 248 9.99 -18.25 -17.34
CA ASP A 248 9.33 -19.31 -18.11
C ASP A 248 9.31 -20.65 -17.35
N SER A 249 10.02 -20.74 -16.23
CA SER A 249 10.02 -21.93 -15.37
C SER A 249 9.97 -21.56 -13.89
N VAL A 250 9.52 -22.50 -13.05
CA VAL A 250 9.41 -22.32 -11.59
C VAL A 250 10.74 -22.00 -10.91
N ARG A 251 11.84 -22.46 -11.47
CA ARG A 251 13.22 -22.21 -10.96
C ARG A 251 13.87 -20.96 -11.59
N GLY A 252 13.16 -20.22 -12.44
CA GLY A 252 13.70 -19.06 -13.12
C GLY A 252 14.44 -19.41 -14.43
N PRO A 253 15.35 -18.57 -14.90
CA PRO A 253 15.81 -17.32 -14.28
C PRO A 253 14.72 -16.25 -14.25
N PHE A 254 14.52 -15.65 -13.07
CA PHE A 254 13.56 -14.56 -12.87
C PHE A 254 14.16 -13.24 -13.35
N ARG A 255 13.48 -12.59 -14.29
CA ARG A 255 13.94 -11.37 -14.96
C ARG A 255 13.01 -10.21 -14.68
N VAL A 256 13.55 -8.99 -14.74
CA VAL A 256 12.77 -7.77 -14.79
C VAL A 256 11.88 -7.82 -16.03
N PRO A 257 10.57 -7.60 -15.91
CA PRO A 257 9.67 -7.61 -17.07
C PRO A 257 9.95 -6.43 -18.00
N ARG A 258 9.56 -6.57 -19.26
CA ARG A 258 9.66 -5.50 -20.27
C ARG A 258 8.42 -4.58 -20.25
N ASP A 259 7.97 -4.21 -19.07
CA ASP A 259 6.73 -3.45 -18.86
C ASP A 259 6.95 -1.93 -18.87
N GLY A 260 8.18 -1.47 -19.05
CA GLY A 260 8.55 -0.06 -18.98
C GLY A 260 8.64 0.51 -17.56
N CYS A 261 8.15 -0.25 -16.56
CA CYS A 261 8.09 0.18 -15.15
C CYS A 261 9.06 -0.61 -14.24
N GLY A 262 9.93 -1.46 -14.79
CA GLY A 262 10.91 -2.24 -14.02
C GLY A 262 10.30 -3.32 -13.11
N GLY A 263 9.05 -3.73 -13.36
CA GLY A 263 8.33 -4.69 -12.54
C GLY A 263 7.75 -4.07 -11.26
N VAL A 264 7.58 -2.75 -11.22
CA VAL A 264 6.90 -2.05 -10.13
C VAL A 264 5.39 -2.15 -10.37
N LEU A 265 4.63 -2.56 -9.36
CA LEU A 265 3.17 -2.63 -9.42
C LEU A 265 2.53 -1.35 -8.89
N ASP A 266 3.08 -0.76 -7.85
CA ASP A 266 2.61 0.46 -7.19
C ASP A 266 3.80 1.27 -6.65
N GLY A 267 3.53 2.44 -6.13
CA GLY A 267 4.49 3.25 -5.41
C GLY A 267 5.05 2.56 -4.16
N ARG A 268 6.13 3.10 -3.62
CA ARG A 268 6.89 2.52 -2.49
C ARG A 268 6.09 2.34 -1.20
N ARG A 269 4.95 3.01 -1.06
CA ARG A 269 4.12 2.97 0.15
C ARG A 269 3.01 1.91 0.11
N TRP A 270 2.86 1.19 -0.99
CA TRP A 270 2.07 -0.04 -1.02
C TRP A 270 3.00 -1.24 -0.85
N TYR A 271 2.92 -1.86 0.32
CA TYR A 271 3.96 -2.76 0.78
C TYR A 271 3.42 -4.15 1.16
N ALA A 272 4.32 -5.15 1.21
CA ALA A 272 4.08 -6.54 1.60
C ALA A 272 2.86 -7.16 0.90
N ALA A 273 2.64 -6.80 -0.35
CA ALA A 273 1.47 -7.26 -1.07
C ALA A 273 1.61 -8.72 -1.48
N LYS A 274 0.58 -9.49 -1.18
CA LYS A 274 0.42 -10.89 -1.54
C LYS A 274 -0.96 -11.13 -2.14
N SER A 275 -1.12 -12.28 -2.80
CA SER A 275 -2.33 -12.55 -3.56
C SER A 275 -2.90 -13.96 -3.34
N CYS A 276 -4.16 -14.13 -3.71
CA CYS A 276 -4.76 -15.42 -3.96
C CYS A 276 -5.43 -15.43 -5.34
N ALA A 277 -5.82 -16.60 -5.81
CA ALA A 277 -6.59 -16.71 -7.04
C ALA A 277 -7.90 -15.90 -6.94
N LYS A 278 -8.35 -15.30 -8.04
CA LYS A 278 -9.69 -14.71 -8.08
C LYS A 278 -10.72 -15.83 -8.24
N LYS A 279 -11.72 -15.86 -7.36
CA LYS A 279 -12.86 -16.77 -7.44
C LYS A 279 -13.53 -16.64 -8.80
N GLY A 280 -13.73 -17.79 -9.47
CA GLY A 280 -14.39 -17.86 -10.77
C GLY A 280 -13.57 -17.36 -11.97
N ASP A 281 -12.36 -16.81 -11.76
CA ASP A 281 -11.50 -16.32 -12.85
C ASP A 281 -10.02 -16.66 -12.59
N PRO A 282 -9.54 -17.83 -13.06
CA PRO A 282 -8.17 -18.25 -12.83
C PRO A 282 -7.13 -17.42 -13.61
N SER A 283 -7.56 -16.56 -14.55
CA SER A 283 -6.66 -15.64 -15.26
C SER A 283 -6.25 -14.43 -14.43
N LYS A 284 -6.88 -14.24 -13.27
CA LYS A 284 -6.67 -13.12 -12.38
C LYS A 284 -6.28 -13.57 -10.98
N ARG A 285 -5.57 -12.69 -10.30
CA ARG A 285 -5.31 -12.78 -8.87
C ARG A 285 -5.85 -11.55 -8.14
N VAL A 286 -6.21 -11.73 -6.88
CA VAL A 286 -6.59 -10.62 -6.01
C VAL A 286 -5.44 -10.34 -5.06
N PHE A 287 -4.84 -9.16 -5.21
CA PHE A 287 -3.74 -8.68 -4.39
C PHE A 287 -4.24 -7.82 -3.25
N PHE A 288 -3.60 -7.98 -2.10
CA PHE A 288 -3.82 -7.21 -0.88
C PHE A 288 -2.47 -6.70 -0.40
N GLY A 289 -2.42 -5.44 -0.05
CA GLY A 289 -1.24 -4.78 0.49
C GLY A 289 -1.65 -3.65 1.41
N TRP A 290 -0.70 -3.03 2.10
CA TRP A 290 -0.97 -2.00 3.08
C TRP A 290 -0.16 -0.73 2.81
N THR A 291 -0.60 0.39 3.40
CA THR A 291 0.11 1.67 3.42
C THR A 291 0.32 2.12 4.86
N GLY A 292 1.49 2.68 5.14
CA GLY A 292 1.89 3.09 6.48
C GLY A 292 1.03 4.21 7.07
N ASP A 293 1.01 4.29 8.39
CA ASP A 293 0.47 5.43 9.12
C ASP A 293 1.46 6.60 9.14
N TRP A 294 0.92 7.78 9.36
CA TRP A 294 1.65 9.00 9.55
C TRP A 294 1.37 9.56 10.94
N CYS A 295 2.43 9.87 11.69
CA CYS A 295 2.30 10.51 12.99
C CYS A 295 2.41 12.04 12.81
N ALA A 296 1.30 12.75 13.01
CA ALA A 296 1.28 14.21 12.87
C ALA A 296 2.09 14.94 13.96
N ALA A 297 2.31 14.29 15.12
CA ALA A 297 2.97 14.93 16.25
C ALA A 297 4.49 15.09 16.04
N ASP A 298 5.14 14.15 15.35
CA ASP A 298 6.58 14.15 15.11
C ASP A 298 6.98 14.07 13.64
N GLY A 299 5.98 14.07 12.73
CA GLY A 299 6.22 14.05 11.31
C GLY A 299 6.84 12.74 10.78
N LYS A 300 6.61 11.62 11.47
CA LYS A 300 7.24 10.34 11.15
C LYS A 300 6.30 9.34 10.52
N TRP A 301 6.84 8.53 9.62
CA TRP A 301 6.16 7.34 9.14
C TRP A 301 6.21 6.22 10.18
N LEU A 302 5.09 5.52 10.33
CA LEU A 302 4.96 4.40 11.26
C LEU A 302 4.81 3.10 10.48
N TRP A 303 5.31 2.00 11.07
CA TRP A 303 5.07 0.67 10.55
C TRP A 303 3.61 0.26 10.79
N GLY A 304 2.98 -0.31 9.73
CA GLY A 304 1.57 -0.61 9.76
C GLY A 304 0.71 0.63 9.49
N GLY A 305 -0.55 0.40 9.19
CA GLY A 305 -1.51 1.44 8.85
C GLY A 305 -2.82 0.84 8.38
N ASP A 306 -3.18 1.09 7.12
CA ASP A 306 -4.41 0.59 6.51
C ASP A 306 -4.12 -0.43 5.41
N LEU A 307 -4.93 -1.50 5.34
CA LEU A 307 -5.02 -2.30 4.12
C LEU A 307 -5.60 -1.43 3.01
N ALA A 308 -4.90 -1.37 1.89
CA ALA A 308 -5.37 -0.68 0.69
C ALA A 308 -6.51 -1.46 0.02
N LEU A 309 -7.30 -0.80 -0.83
CA LEU A 309 -8.35 -1.47 -1.60
C LEU A 309 -7.80 -2.70 -2.33
N PRO A 310 -8.49 -3.86 -2.30
CA PRO A 310 -8.07 -5.05 -3.03
C PRO A 310 -7.96 -4.78 -4.53
N ARG A 311 -7.02 -5.45 -5.19
CA ARG A 311 -6.72 -5.22 -6.60
C ARG A 311 -6.74 -6.49 -7.42
N GLU A 312 -7.39 -6.44 -8.56
CA GLU A 312 -7.24 -7.47 -9.58
C GLU A 312 -5.92 -7.27 -10.30
N VAL A 313 -5.16 -8.35 -10.43
CA VAL A 313 -3.93 -8.39 -11.22
C VAL A 313 -4.03 -9.50 -12.25
N TYR A 314 -3.68 -9.20 -13.48
CA TYR A 314 -3.70 -10.10 -14.63
C TYR A 314 -2.48 -9.87 -15.52
N ALA A 315 -2.17 -10.82 -16.38
CA ALA A 315 -1.07 -10.73 -17.32
C ALA A 315 -1.53 -10.25 -18.70
N GLU A 316 -0.77 -9.34 -19.29
CA GLU A 316 -0.87 -8.97 -20.71
C GLU A 316 -0.21 -10.05 -21.59
N ALA A 317 -0.40 -9.95 -22.92
CA ALA A 317 0.17 -10.90 -23.88
C ALA A 317 1.70 -10.98 -23.83
N ASP A 318 2.38 -9.88 -23.49
CA ASP A 318 3.83 -9.83 -23.32
C ASP A 318 4.31 -10.44 -21.98
N GLY A 319 3.37 -10.83 -21.11
CA GLY A 319 3.63 -11.35 -19.77
C GLY A 319 3.82 -10.29 -18.70
N SER A 320 3.68 -9.01 -19.01
CA SER A 320 3.67 -7.97 -18.00
C SER A 320 2.38 -8.01 -17.17
N LEU A 321 2.50 -7.75 -15.86
CA LEU A 321 1.35 -7.68 -14.98
C LEU A 321 0.71 -6.29 -15.05
N ARG A 322 -0.61 -6.27 -15.01
CA ARG A 322 -1.44 -5.08 -14.89
C ARG A 322 -2.35 -5.20 -13.69
N MET A 323 -2.71 -4.06 -13.11
CA MET A 323 -3.62 -4.01 -11.98
C MET A 323 -4.74 -2.98 -12.15
N GLN A 324 -5.84 -3.27 -11.48
CA GLN A 324 -6.97 -2.37 -11.33
C GLN A 324 -7.63 -2.61 -9.96
N PRO A 325 -8.44 -1.67 -9.45
CA PRO A 325 -9.23 -1.96 -8.26
C PRO A 325 -10.17 -3.14 -8.51
N VAL A 326 -10.38 -3.98 -7.50
CA VAL A 326 -11.44 -5.00 -7.53
C VAL A 326 -12.79 -4.27 -7.63
N PRO A 327 -13.57 -4.46 -8.70
CA PRO A 327 -14.81 -3.70 -8.91
C PRO A 327 -15.80 -3.87 -7.76
N GLU A 328 -15.95 -5.10 -7.29
CA GLU A 328 -16.87 -5.46 -6.20
C GLU A 328 -16.53 -4.72 -4.90
N ALA A 329 -15.24 -4.61 -4.57
CA ALA A 329 -14.77 -3.91 -3.38
C ALA A 329 -14.91 -2.39 -3.52
N LEU A 330 -14.62 -1.86 -4.72
CA LEU A 330 -14.76 -0.44 -5.01
C LEU A 330 -16.24 0.01 -4.91
N ASP A 331 -17.15 -0.74 -5.52
CA ASP A 331 -18.58 -0.44 -5.47
C ASP A 331 -19.10 -0.50 -4.02
N ALA A 332 -18.72 -1.53 -3.25
CA ALA A 332 -19.10 -1.63 -1.84
C ALA A 332 -18.60 -0.44 -1.00
N LEU A 333 -17.40 0.04 -1.26
CA LEU A 333 -16.83 1.19 -0.58
C LEU A 333 -17.63 2.47 -0.88
N LEU A 334 -18.01 2.70 -2.14
CA LEU A 334 -18.76 3.88 -2.56
C LEU A 334 -20.24 3.82 -2.13
N GLU A 335 -20.87 2.64 -2.14
CA GLU A 335 -22.24 2.44 -1.67
C GLU A 335 -22.40 2.69 -0.17
N SER A 336 -21.39 2.29 0.62
CA SER A 336 -21.43 2.48 2.08
C SER A 336 -21.43 3.96 2.49
N SER A 337 -20.92 4.85 1.64
CA SER A 337 -20.91 6.28 1.85
C SER A 337 -22.24 6.98 1.50
N SER A 338 -23.10 6.33 0.71
CA SER A 338 -24.38 6.88 0.26
C SER A 338 -25.58 6.54 1.16
N SER A 339 -25.38 5.83 2.28
CA SER A 339 -26.48 5.43 3.19
C SER A 339 -27.10 6.63 3.90
N PRO A 340 -28.43 6.85 3.79
CA PRO A 340 -29.13 8.02 4.34
C PRO A 340 -29.09 8.16 5.87
N SER A 341 -28.76 7.08 6.59
CA SER A 341 -28.88 7.04 8.06
C SER A 341 -27.84 7.87 8.81
N SER A 342 -26.72 8.21 8.18
CA SER A 342 -25.67 9.02 8.81
C SER A 342 -25.70 10.49 8.40
N VAL A 343 -26.41 10.83 7.32
CA VAL A 343 -26.46 12.19 6.76
C VAL A 343 -27.72 12.94 7.19
N ALA A 344 -28.81 12.24 7.52
CA ALA A 344 -30.11 12.84 7.85
C ALA A 344 -30.11 13.60 9.17
N ALA A 345 -29.11 13.50 10.02
CA ALA A 345 -29.05 14.18 11.31
C ALA A 345 -28.42 15.59 11.28
N LEU A 346 -27.70 15.96 10.22
CA LEU A 346 -26.90 17.20 10.22
C LEU A 346 -26.94 18.06 8.94
N ALA A 347 -27.59 17.64 7.85
CA ALA A 347 -27.70 18.49 6.66
C ALA A 347 -28.99 18.20 5.87
N GLY A 348 -29.62 19.24 5.35
CA GLY A 348 -30.68 19.14 4.36
C GLY A 348 -30.22 18.42 3.09
N PRO A 349 -31.10 18.16 2.10
CA PRO A 349 -30.82 17.32 0.96
C PRO A 349 -29.54 17.79 0.21
N LEU A 350 -28.49 16.96 0.25
CA LEU A 350 -27.24 17.21 -0.48
C LEU A 350 -27.54 17.15 -1.98
N SER A 351 -27.48 18.29 -2.65
CA SER A 351 -27.41 18.33 -4.10
C SER A 351 -26.07 17.71 -4.52
N THR A 352 -26.12 16.71 -5.40
CA THR A 352 -24.93 16.22 -6.10
C THR A 352 -24.18 17.40 -6.71
N PRO A 353 -22.82 17.46 -6.60
CA PRO A 353 -22.07 18.54 -7.21
C PRO A 353 -22.42 18.61 -8.69
N SER A 354 -22.96 19.72 -9.14
CA SER A 354 -23.18 19.96 -10.56
C SER A 354 -21.83 20.20 -11.21
N LEU A 355 -21.22 19.12 -11.75
CA LEU A 355 -20.21 19.27 -12.78
C LEU A 355 -20.80 20.10 -13.93
N PRO A 356 -20.01 20.96 -14.59
CA PRO A 356 -20.49 21.67 -15.77
C PRO A 356 -21.13 20.67 -16.72
N SER A 357 -22.20 21.06 -17.40
CA SER A 357 -23.03 20.22 -18.27
C SER A 357 -22.28 19.55 -19.44
N SER A 358 -21.00 19.84 -19.62
CA SER A 358 -20.05 19.10 -20.45
C SER A 358 -19.15 18.24 -19.58
N SER A 359 -19.13 16.94 -19.79
CA SER A 359 -18.25 15.97 -19.13
C SER A 359 -16.76 16.12 -19.48
N SER A 360 -16.34 17.30 -19.92
CA SER A 360 -14.95 17.58 -20.31
C SER A 360 -14.49 18.95 -19.83
N LEU A 361 -13.22 19.01 -19.39
CA LEU A 361 -12.50 20.21 -18.98
C LEU A 361 -11.29 20.40 -19.90
N SER A 362 -11.21 21.52 -20.61
CA SER A 362 -10.05 21.87 -21.43
C SER A 362 -9.20 22.90 -20.73
N LEU A 363 -7.91 22.62 -20.58
CA LEU A 363 -6.91 23.56 -20.04
C LEU A 363 -5.80 23.79 -21.05
N SER A 364 -5.38 25.04 -21.20
CA SER A 364 -4.29 25.45 -22.08
C SER A 364 -3.40 26.49 -21.41
N ALA A 365 -2.09 26.36 -21.58
CA ALA A 365 -1.10 27.30 -21.07
C ALA A 365 0.09 27.42 -22.03
N ILE A 366 0.66 28.62 -22.17
CA ILE A 366 1.86 28.90 -22.97
C ILE A 366 2.86 29.64 -22.08
N GLY A 367 4.00 28.99 -21.79
CA GLY A 367 5.05 29.56 -20.94
C GLY A 367 4.65 29.71 -19.46
N THR A 368 3.51 29.18 -19.07
CA THR A 368 2.91 29.33 -17.71
C THR A 368 2.26 28.05 -17.24
N THR A 369 1.65 28.09 -16.06
CA THR A 369 0.78 27.03 -15.55
C THR A 369 -0.65 27.55 -15.47
N CYS A 370 -1.60 26.82 -16.07
CA CYS A 370 -3.03 27.05 -15.92
C CYS A 370 -3.60 26.07 -14.90
N THR A 371 -4.46 26.55 -14.01
CA THR A 371 -5.11 25.75 -12.97
C THR A 371 -6.62 25.93 -12.98
N TYR A 372 -7.34 24.90 -12.59
CA TYR A 372 -8.79 24.92 -12.40
C TYR A 372 -9.14 24.14 -11.13
N PHE A 373 -9.86 24.77 -10.22
CA PHE A 373 -10.33 24.14 -9.00
C PHE A 373 -11.81 23.78 -9.11
N LEU A 374 -12.16 22.62 -8.62
CA LEU A 374 -13.56 22.20 -8.52
C LEU A 374 -14.17 22.76 -7.22
N ASP A 375 -15.30 23.43 -7.36
CA ASP A 375 -16.10 23.83 -6.20
C ASP A 375 -16.84 22.59 -5.69
N LEU A 376 -16.22 21.91 -4.74
CA LEU A 376 -16.88 20.82 -4.02
C LEU A 376 -17.85 21.41 -3.00
N PRO A 377 -19.05 20.79 -2.81
CA PRO A 377 -20.05 21.32 -1.89
C PRO A 377 -19.49 21.48 -0.47
N HIS A 378 -19.86 22.57 0.15
CA HIS A 378 -19.39 23.13 1.43
C HIS A 378 -19.21 22.20 2.63
N PRO A 379 -19.88 21.04 2.79
CA PRO A 379 -19.65 20.14 3.92
C PRO A 379 -18.23 19.58 3.97
N HIS A 380 -17.57 19.42 2.84
CA HIS A 380 -16.22 18.86 2.76
C HIS A 380 -15.15 19.88 3.19
N ALA A 381 -15.31 21.15 2.88
CA ALA A 381 -14.36 22.21 3.26
C ALA A 381 -14.40 22.52 4.77
N LEU A 382 -15.59 22.44 5.40
CA LEU A 382 -15.77 22.67 6.83
C LEU A 382 -15.22 21.53 7.70
N LEU A 383 -15.30 20.29 7.26
CA LEU A 383 -14.78 19.12 7.97
C LEU A 383 -13.25 19.09 7.96
N LEU A 384 -12.60 19.65 6.94
CA LEU A 384 -11.15 19.80 6.88
C LEU A 384 -10.58 20.77 7.91
N ARG A 385 -11.37 21.80 8.31
CA ARG A 385 -10.97 22.75 9.36
C ARG A 385 -11.01 22.17 10.77
N GLN A 386 -11.72 21.07 11.01
CA GLN A 386 -11.95 20.48 12.34
C GLN A 386 -11.18 19.18 12.61
N GLN A 387 -9.97 18.99 12.09
CA GLN A 387 -9.08 17.85 12.41
C GLN A 387 -9.71 16.44 12.26
N HIS A 388 -10.90 16.30 11.68
CA HIS A 388 -11.49 15.01 11.38
C HIS A 388 -11.26 14.67 9.92
N PRO A 389 -10.64 13.51 9.62
CA PRO A 389 -10.51 13.04 8.23
C PRO A 389 -11.92 12.95 7.63
N ASN A 390 -12.08 13.38 6.38
CA ASN A 390 -13.33 13.23 5.64
C ASN A 390 -13.74 11.75 5.66
N PRO A 391 -14.84 11.37 6.34
CA PRO A 391 -15.22 9.97 6.49
C PRO A 391 -15.73 9.34 5.19
N TYR A 392 -16.00 10.14 4.16
CA TYR A 392 -16.59 9.66 2.91
C TYR A 392 -15.55 9.50 1.83
N PRO A 393 -15.37 8.27 1.30
CA PRO A 393 -14.53 8.06 0.13
C PRO A 393 -15.16 8.73 -1.10
N TYR A 394 -14.32 9.21 -2.00
CA TYR A 394 -14.75 9.65 -3.32
C TYR A 394 -13.88 9.05 -4.42
N LEU A 395 -14.48 8.85 -5.58
CA LEU A 395 -13.83 8.35 -6.79
C LEU A 395 -13.91 9.40 -7.89
N LEU A 396 -12.76 9.95 -8.28
CA LEU A 396 -12.62 10.77 -9.47
C LEU A 396 -12.21 9.89 -10.65
N THR A 397 -12.90 10.02 -11.78
CA THR A 397 -12.54 9.33 -13.03
C THR A 397 -12.47 10.32 -14.19
N PHE A 398 -11.47 10.16 -15.06
CA PHE A 398 -11.33 10.92 -16.30
C PHE A 398 -10.37 10.22 -17.26
N SER A 399 -10.36 10.65 -18.51
CA SER A 399 -9.39 10.25 -19.54
C SER A 399 -8.69 11.50 -20.06
N PRO A 400 -7.38 11.64 -19.93
CA PRO A 400 -6.67 12.76 -20.53
C PRO A 400 -6.59 12.56 -22.06
N SER A 401 -7.01 13.55 -22.80
CA SER A 401 -6.91 13.62 -24.26
C SER A 401 -5.93 14.72 -24.64
N LEU A 402 -4.95 14.38 -25.46
CA LEU A 402 -3.90 15.26 -25.92
C LEU A 402 -3.99 15.42 -27.43
N SER A 403 -3.95 16.66 -27.92
CA SER A 403 -3.93 16.94 -29.35
C SER A 403 -2.50 16.87 -29.90
N LEU A 404 -2.26 16.07 -30.92
CA LEU A 404 -0.98 16.04 -31.63
C LEU A 404 -0.73 17.31 -32.47
N SER A 405 -1.77 18.10 -32.72
CA SER A 405 -1.67 19.37 -33.46
C SER A 405 -1.27 20.54 -32.59
N SER A 406 -1.35 20.42 -31.29
CA SER A 406 -0.88 21.39 -30.30
C SER A 406 0.42 20.91 -29.63
N ASN A 407 1.15 21.81 -29.03
CA ASN A 407 2.33 21.45 -28.24
C ASN A 407 1.91 20.51 -27.10
N LEU A 408 2.57 19.34 -27.02
CA LEU A 408 2.39 18.45 -25.87
C LEU A 408 2.76 19.20 -24.60
N PRO A 409 1.94 19.09 -23.52
CA PRO A 409 2.24 19.77 -22.27
C PRO A 409 3.53 19.25 -21.66
N ALA A 410 4.32 20.14 -21.06
CA ALA A 410 5.50 19.76 -20.28
C ALA A 410 5.10 18.85 -19.11
N SER A 411 3.95 19.14 -18.49
CA SER A 411 3.28 18.29 -17.53
C SER A 411 1.82 18.70 -17.35
N PHE A 412 1.01 17.79 -16.84
CA PHE A 412 -0.37 18.07 -16.41
C PHE A 412 -0.75 17.15 -15.26
N GLY A 413 -1.88 17.40 -14.62
CA GLY A 413 -2.30 16.51 -13.55
C GLY A 413 -3.40 17.03 -12.66
N ILE A 414 -3.37 16.51 -11.41
CA ILE A 414 -4.40 16.71 -10.40
C ILE A 414 -3.80 17.43 -9.20
N LEU A 415 -4.52 18.42 -8.70
CA LEU A 415 -4.23 19.13 -7.46
C LEU A 415 -5.10 18.56 -6.35
N LEU A 416 -4.50 18.29 -5.20
CA LEU A 416 -5.16 17.67 -4.05
C LEU A 416 -4.84 18.47 -2.79
N ARG A 417 -5.87 18.92 -2.09
CA ARG A 417 -5.72 19.73 -0.88
C ARG A 417 -4.70 20.86 -1.10
N THR A 418 -4.95 21.66 -2.13
CA THR A 418 -4.00 22.64 -2.62
C THR A 418 -4.56 24.05 -2.45
N SER A 419 -3.76 24.98 -1.92
CA SER A 419 -4.09 26.39 -1.89
C SER A 419 -4.01 27.02 -3.30
N PRO A 420 -4.61 28.19 -3.53
CA PRO A 420 -4.46 28.94 -4.78
C PRO A 420 -3.00 29.26 -5.13
N SER A 421 -2.12 29.39 -4.13
CA SER A 421 -0.66 29.53 -4.31
C SER A 421 0.06 28.23 -4.67
N LEU A 422 -0.70 27.16 -4.99
CA LEU A 422 -0.22 25.81 -5.35
C LEU A 422 0.55 25.08 -4.25
N ARG A 423 0.38 25.47 -2.98
CA ARG A 423 0.91 24.74 -1.83
C ARG A 423 -0.02 23.57 -1.52
N GLY A 424 0.51 22.34 -1.49
CA GLY A 424 -0.27 21.13 -1.23
C GLY A 424 0.28 19.91 -1.94
N HIS A 425 -0.61 19.02 -2.37
CA HIS A 425 -0.23 17.79 -3.04
C HIS A 425 -0.67 17.80 -4.50
N ARG A 426 0.11 17.15 -5.37
CA ARG A 426 -0.25 17.03 -6.80
C ARG A 426 0.19 15.70 -7.38
N ILE A 427 -0.65 15.13 -8.23
CA ILE A 427 -0.26 14.04 -9.11
C ILE A 427 0.10 14.64 -10.47
N VAL A 428 1.32 14.41 -10.90
CA VAL A 428 1.89 14.96 -12.12
C VAL A 428 2.07 13.87 -13.15
N PHE A 429 1.56 14.07 -14.34
CA PHE A 429 1.82 13.28 -15.52
C PHE A 429 2.83 14.02 -16.38
N ARG A 430 4.05 13.47 -16.50
CA ARG A 430 5.15 14.09 -17.26
C ARG A 430 5.56 13.15 -18.39
N PRO A 431 5.51 13.57 -19.67
CA PRO A 431 6.01 12.78 -20.79
C PRO A 431 7.50 12.44 -20.59
N LEU A 432 7.88 11.18 -20.79
CA LEU A 432 9.29 10.74 -20.71
C LEU A 432 10.05 10.95 -22.03
N SER A 433 9.33 11.02 -23.15
CA SER A 433 9.88 11.33 -24.45
C SER A 433 8.89 12.20 -25.22
N LEU A 434 9.38 13.24 -25.85
CA LEU A 434 8.57 13.99 -26.81
C LEU A 434 8.58 13.21 -28.14
N PRO A 435 7.43 13.06 -28.82
CA PRO A 435 7.42 12.49 -30.16
C PRO A 435 8.28 13.37 -31.08
N THR A 436 9.17 12.77 -31.82
CA THR A 436 9.86 13.45 -32.89
C THR A 436 8.82 13.82 -33.97
N THR A 437 8.97 14.96 -34.62
CA THR A 437 8.03 15.52 -35.63
C THR A 437 7.70 14.57 -36.78
N THR A 438 8.38 13.42 -36.86
CA THR A 438 8.20 12.38 -37.89
C THR A 438 7.49 11.11 -37.35
N SER A 439 7.13 11.05 -36.07
CA SER A 439 6.55 9.86 -35.44
C SER A 439 5.02 9.91 -35.53
N THR A 440 4.42 8.84 -36.06
CA THR A 440 2.97 8.62 -36.08
C THR A 440 2.43 8.07 -34.77
N THR A 441 3.20 8.17 -33.67
CA THR A 441 2.86 7.62 -32.37
C THR A 441 1.64 8.31 -31.78
N SER A 442 0.60 7.55 -31.45
CA SER A 442 -0.58 8.07 -30.76
C SER A 442 -0.20 8.65 -29.39
N PRO A 443 -0.82 9.74 -28.91
CA PRO A 443 -0.60 10.25 -27.55
C PRO A 443 -0.80 9.18 -26.45
N SER A 444 -1.69 8.21 -26.67
CA SER A 444 -1.94 7.10 -25.75
C SER A 444 -0.77 6.11 -25.61
N GLU A 445 0.18 6.13 -26.57
CA GLU A 445 1.35 5.26 -26.59
C GLU A 445 2.59 5.92 -25.98
N ILE A 446 2.55 7.24 -25.72
CA ILE A 446 3.63 7.95 -25.08
C ILE A 446 3.79 7.45 -23.65
N PRO A 447 5.02 7.10 -23.21
CA PRO A 447 5.27 6.75 -21.82
C PRO A 447 5.35 8.00 -20.96
N TYR A 448 4.75 7.95 -19.79
CA TYR A 448 4.73 9.04 -18.80
C TYR A 448 5.42 8.60 -17.52
N ALA A 449 6.04 9.56 -16.83
CA ALA A 449 6.26 9.49 -15.40
C ALA A 449 4.97 9.91 -14.69
N VAL A 450 4.46 9.07 -13.80
CA VAL A 450 3.39 9.41 -12.86
C VAL A 450 4.04 9.68 -11.52
N ILE A 451 3.90 10.90 -11.03
CA ILE A 451 4.64 11.41 -9.88
C ILE A 451 3.66 11.96 -8.86
N LEU A 452 3.79 11.57 -7.60
CA LEU A 452 3.19 12.31 -6.50
C LEU A 452 4.22 13.29 -5.95
N GLN A 453 3.86 14.55 -5.96
CA GLN A 453 4.61 15.63 -5.33
C GLN A 453 3.86 16.14 -4.11
N THR A 454 4.59 16.41 -3.02
CA THR A 454 4.07 17.05 -1.82
C THR A 454 5.08 18.06 -1.29
N GLU A 455 4.61 19.19 -0.81
CA GLU A 455 5.48 20.16 -0.15
C GLU A 455 5.88 19.70 1.25
N ILE A 456 5.12 18.79 1.81
CA ILE A 456 5.40 18.19 3.10
C ILE A 456 6.06 16.83 2.88
N ALA A 457 7.37 16.82 2.72
CA ALA A 457 8.11 15.58 2.76
C ALA A 457 8.11 15.03 4.20
N PRO A 458 7.85 13.74 4.41
CA PRO A 458 8.02 13.12 5.71
C PRO A 458 9.44 13.37 6.22
N LEU A 459 9.56 13.75 7.49
CA LEU A 459 10.86 14.02 8.11
C LEU A 459 11.70 12.74 8.23
N ASP A 460 11.06 11.58 8.18
CA ASP A 460 11.70 10.31 8.46
C ASP A 460 11.09 9.16 7.63
N ASP A 461 11.88 8.16 7.33
CA ASP A 461 11.42 6.91 6.73
C ASP A 461 11.56 5.80 7.78
N PHE A 462 10.44 5.16 8.13
CA PHE A 462 10.42 4.02 9.05
C PHE A 462 11.55 3.00 8.77
N TRP A 463 11.79 2.71 7.48
CA TRP A 463 12.81 1.75 7.09
C TRP A 463 14.23 2.23 7.33
N ALA A 464 14.47 3.54 7.18
CA ALA A 464 15.78 4.13 7.47
C ALA A 464 16.09 4.03 8.97
N ASP A 465 15.12 4.34 9.82
CA ASP A 465 15.27 4.27 11.28
C ASP A 465 15.51 2.83 11.75
N GLN A 466 14.70 1.89 11.26
CA GLN A 466 14.77 0.49 11.65
C GLN A 466 16.10 -0.18 11.33
N TYR A 467 16.72 0.15 10.21
CA TYR A 467 17.96 -0.48 9.76
C TYR A 467 19.19 0.41 9.95
N GLY A 468 19.05 1.54 10.63
CA GLY A 468 20.12 2.52 10.77
C GLY A 468 20.57 3.10 9.42
N LEU A 469 19.67 3.10 8.43
CA LEU A 469 19.92 3.60 7.10
C LEU A 469 19.56 5.07 7.05
N TYR A 470 20.57 5.91 6.87
CA TYR A 470 20.33 7.26 6.43
C TYR A 470 19.94 7.25 4.95
N VAL A 471 18.65 7.35 4.64
CA VAL A 471 18.18 7.64 3.29
C VAL A 471 18.25 9.16 3.13
N PRO A 472 19.12 9.69 2.26
CA PRO A 472 19.19 11.12 2.06
C PRO A 472 17.83 11.63 1.59
N ARG A 473 17.25 12.62 2.29
CA ARG A 473 15.96 13.23 1.91
C ARG A 473 15.97 13.83 0.50
N GLY A 474 17.13 14.22 0.01
CA GLY A 474 17.30 14.74 -1.33
C GLY A 474 16.96 13.77 -2.47
N VAL A 475 16.80 12.47 -2.15
CA VAL A 475 16.30 11.50 -3.13
C VAL A 475 14.80 11.68 -3.38
N ASP A 476 14.06 12.12 -2.36
CA ASP A 476 12.63 12.29 -2.45
C ASP A 476 12.23 13.71 -2.89
N GLY A 477 12.95 14.75 -2.48
CA GLY A 477 12.61 16.13 -2.82
C GLY A 477 11.11 16.37 -2.66
N PRO A 478 10.46 17.13 -3.54
CA PRO A 478 9.01 17.20 -3.60
C PRO A 478 8.38 15.95 -4.24
N GLU A 479 9.15 15.11 -4.94
CA GLU A 479 8.69 13.88 -5.60
C GLU A 479 8.77 12.70 -4.63
N VAL A 480 7.67 12.41 -3.91
CA VAL A 480 7.64 11.35 -2.88
C VAL A 480 7.35 9.96 -3.44
N VAL A 481 6.69 9.87 -4.59
CA VAL A 481 6.46 8.63 -5.34
C VAL A 481 6.59 8.91 -6.83
N ARG A 482 7.26 8.02 -7.56
CA ARG A 482 7.41 8.09 -9.01
C ARG A 482 7.33 6.71 -9.63
N ILE A 483 6.55 6.58 -10.71
CA ILE A 483 6.44 5.40 -11.55
C ILE A 483 6.66 5.82 -13.00
N ASP A 484 7.73 5.36 -13.61
CA ASP A 484 8.07 5.66 -15.00
C ASP A 484 7.46 4.63 -15.97
N GLY A 485 7.32 5.01 -17.23
CA GLY A 485 6.88 4.13 -18.32
C GLY A 485 5.38 3.84 -18.37
N VAL A 486 4.56 4.61 -17.66
CA VAL A 486 3.10 4.44 -17.63
C VAL A 486 2.47 4.96 -18.90
N ARG A 487 1.57 4.19 -19.53
CA ARG A 487 0.76 4.61 -20.68
C ARG A 487 -0.66 4.94 -20.24
N LEU A 488 -1.15 6.12 -20.58
CA LEU A 488 -2.41 6.66 -20.03
C LEU A 488 -3.69 6.10 -20.67
N GLY A 489 -3.61 5.28 -21.70
CA GLY A 489 -4.69 4.91 -22.63
C GLY A 489 -5.98 4.29 -22.08
N ARG A 490 -6.12 4.05 -20.75
CA ARG A 490 -7.33 3.45 -20.14
C ARG A 490 -8.02 4.38 -19.13
N GLY A 491 -7.67 5.64 -19.13
CA GLY A 491 -8.20 6.61 -18.17
C GLY A 491 -7.53 6.53 -16.79
N VAL A 492 -7.84 7.51 -15.98
CA VAL A 492 -7.37 7.68 -14.61
C VAL A 492 -8.53 7.46 -13.65
N ARG A 493 -8.29 6.71 -12.57
CA ARG A 493 -9.21 6.54 -11.46
C ARG A 493 -8.49 6.92 -10.17
N LEU A 494 -8.93 7.94 -9.52
CA LEU A 494 -8.38 8.40 -8.25
C LEU A 494 -9.40 8.18 -7.14
N LEU A 495 -9.06 7.30 -6.22
CA LEU A 495 -9.82 7.04 -5.02
C LEU A 495 -9.15 7.76 -3.84
N MET A 496 -9.93 8.54 -3.13
CA MET A 496 -9.59 9.08 -1.81
C MET A 496 -10.42 8.40 -0.75
N GLN A 497 -9.77 7.86 0.27
CA GLN A 497 -10.44 7.30 1.45
C GLN A 497 -9.74 7.86 2.68
N ASN A 498 -10.38 8.76 3.37
CA ASN A 498 -9.77 9.57 4.43
C ASN A 498 -8.54 10.33 3.88
N ASP A 499 -7.36 9.99 4.35
CA ASP A 499 -6.06 10.50 3.91
C ASP A 499 -5.29 9.54 3.00
N VAL A 500 -5.87 8.39 2.64
CA VAL A 500 -5.27 7.42 1.73
C VAL A 500 -5.71 7.68 0.30
N LEU A 501 -4.75 8.08 -0.51
CA LEU A 501 -4.85 8.23 -1.95
C LEU A 501 -4.51 6.93 -2.66
N GLN A 502 -5.32 6.53 -3.65
CA GLN A 502 -5.04 5.44 -4.56
C GLN A 502 -5.38 5.86 -5.99
N CYS A 503 -4.36 6.13 -6.80
CA CYS A 503 -4.52 6.55 -8.20
C CYS A 503 -4.18 5.38 -9.12
N PHE A 504 -5.15 4.93 -9.92
CA PHE A 504 -5.00 3.86 -10.89
C PHE A 504 -4.91 4.43 -12.30
N VAL A 505 -3.83 4.14 -13.00
CA VAL A 505 -3.56 4.63 -14.35
C VAL A 505 -2.67 3.65 -15.12
N GLY A 506 -3.00 3.37 -16.38
CA GLY A 506 -2.18 2.54 -17.26
C GLY A 506 -1.87 1.13 -16.75
N GLY A 507 -2.75 0.57 -15.91
CA GLY A 507 -2.54 -0.73 -15.28
C GLY A 507 -1.50 -0.73 -14.16
N ARG A 508 -1.23 0.42 -13.57
CA ARG A 508 -0.41 0.66 -12.38
C ARG A 508 -1.23 1.38 -11.33
N ALA A 509 -0.74 1.41 -10.10
CA ALA A 509 -1.33 2.23 -9.07
C ALA A 509 -0.25 3.08 -8.38
N LEU A 510 -0.69 4.17 -7.78
CA LEU A 510 0.09 5.02 -6.92
C LEU A 510 -0.71 5.18 -5.62
N THR A 511 -0.24 4.51 -4.57
CA THR A 511 -0.87 4.54 -3.25
C THR A 511 0.00 5.33 -2.29
N TYR A 512 -0.64 6.23 -1.56
CA TYR A 512 0.07 7.07 -0.60
C TYR A 512 -0.90 7.57 0.47
N ARG A 513 -0.39 7.79 1.68
CA ARG A 513 -1.12 8.53 2.71
C ARG A 513 -0.68 9.99 2.64
N LEU A 514 -1.64 10.89 2.41
CA LEU A 514 -1.38 12.33 2.35
C LEU A 514 -1.25 12.89 3.77
N PRO A 515 -0.09 13.46 4.14
CA PRO A 515 0.04 14.17 5.41
C PRO A 515 -0.91 15.37 5.45
N PRO A 516 -1.37 15.79 6.63
CA PRO A 516 -2.11 17.04 6.76
C PRO A 516 -1.21 18.23 6.38
N LEU A 517 -1.79 19.24 5.73
CA LEU A 517 -1.06 20.48 5.48
C LEU A 517 -0.77 21.19 6.81
N PRO A 518 0.41 21.83 6.97
CA PRO A 518 0.69 22.62 8.16
C PRO A 518 -0.35 23.75 8.29
N SER A 519 -0.84 23.95 9.50
CA SER A 519 -1.69 25.11 9.78
C SER A 519 -0.89 26.39 9.53
N PRO A 520 -1.48 27.43 8.91
CA PRO A 520 -0.80 28.73 8.70
C PRO A 520 -0.25 29.36 10.00
N LEU A 521 -0.80 28.94 11.15
CA LEU A 521 -0.37 29.40 12.48
C LEU A 521 0.99 28.84 12.95
N LEU A 522 1.53 27.79 12.30
CA LEU A 522 2.81 27.18 12.67
C LEU A 522 4.03 27.72 11.89
N VAL A 523 3.81 28.53 10.86
CA VAL A 523 4.91 29.09 10.02
C VAL A 523 5.44 30.43 10.53
N ALA A 524 4.78 31.07 11.49
CA ALA A 524 5.14 32.38 12.02
C ALA A 524 6.13 32.36 13.21
N GLY A 525 6.86 31.25 13.43
CA GLY A 525 7.68 31.06 14.63
C GLY A 525 9.10 30.54 14.47
N GLU A 526 9.76 30.72 13.33
CA GLU A 526 11.21 30.47 13.21
C GLU A 526 12.03 31.74 13.01
N ASP A 527 11.90 32.71 13.93
CA ASP A 527 12.99 33.61 14.27
C ASP A 527 13.36 33.36 15.73
N GLY A 528 14.52 32.73 15.88
CA GLY A 528 15.00 32.28 17.15
C GLY A 528 15.12 33.38 18.19
N LYS A 529 14.66 33.08 19.40
CA LYS A 529 15.37 33.30 20.65
C LYS A 529 14.58 32.73 21.82
N GLU A 530 15.30 31.97 22.63
CA GLU A 530 15.00 31.53 23.98
C GLU A 530 14.19 32.54 24.80
N LYS A 531 13.07 32.09 25.36
CA LYS A 531 12.55 32.49 26.67
C LYS A 531 11.66 31.38 27.19
N GLU A 532 12.23 30.52 27.99
CA GLU A 532 11.55 29.86 29.11
C GLU A 532 11.21 30.95 30.12
N GLU A 533 10.02 30.78 30.68
CA GLU A 533 9.50 31.24 31.97
C GLU A 533 8.25 32.12 31.90
N GLU A 534 7.27 31.66 32.67
CA GLU A 534 6.12 32.37 33.23
C GLU A 534 4.95 32.75 32.33
N ALA A 535 3.88 31.93 32.37
CA ALA A 535 2.50 32.43 32.36
C ALA A 535 1.51 31.44 33.00
N GLU A 536 1.49 31.40 34.31
CA GLU A 536 0.27 31.24 35.10
C GLU A 536 -0.38 32.60 35.30
N LYS A 537 -1.76 32.66 35.16
CA LYS A 537 -2.70 33.73 35.53
C LYS A 537 -2.90 34.87 34.52
N ASP A 538 -4.05 34.95 33.92
CA ASP A 538 -5.24 35.67 34.39
C ASP A 538 -6.33 35.68 33.31
N CYS A 539 -7.50 35.23 33.68
CA CYS A 539 -8.77 35.58 33.04
C CYS A 539 -9.09 37.02 33.36
N VAL A 540 -9.59 37.82 32.39
CA VAL A 540 -10.76 38.71 32.51
C VAL A 540 -11.02 39.49 31.22
N GLU A 541 -12.27 39.37 30.73
CA GLU A 541 -13.22 40.29 30.08
C GLU A 541 -12.79 41.30 29.00
N GLY A 542 -13.44 41.10 27.83
CA GLY A 542 -14.32 42.04 27.14
C GLY A 542 -13.70 43.25 26.42
N VAL A 543 -13.97 43.38 25.13
CA VAL A 543 -14.61 44.57 24.52
C VAL A 543 -14.85 44.29 23.02
N ASP A 544 -16.10 44.60 22.60
CA ASP A 544 -16.60 44.64 21.23
C ASP A 544 -15.78 45.62 20.34
N GLY A 545 -15.57 45.23 19.10
CA GLY A 545 -15.01 46.09 18.05
C GLY A 545 -15.28 45.47 16.68
N GLU A 546 -16.45 45.80 16.11
CA GLU A 546 -16.72 45.67 14.68
C GLU A 546 -15.73 46.56 13.91
N ASP A 547 -14.92 45.99 13.06
CA ASP A 547 -14.44 46.66 11.85
C ASP A 547 -14.25 45.61 10.73
N GLY A 548 -15.10 45.80 9.71
CA GLY A 548 -15.06 45.04 8.48
C GLY A 548 -13.74 45.24 7.73
N ASN A 549 -13.09 44.15 7.42
CA ASN A 549 -12.08 44.10 6.37
C ASN A 549 -12.37 42.90 5.46
N GLU A 550 -13.03 43.17 4.33
CA GLU A 550 -13.12 42.25 3.19
C GLU A 550 -11.73 42.10 2.55
N ASN A 551 -10.86 41.38 3.18
CA ASN A 551 -9.69 40.80 2.51
C ASN A 551 -10.01 39.34 2.21
N GLY A 552 -10.24 39.06 0.92
CA GLY A 552 -10.45 37.72 0.41
C GLY A 552 -9.35 36.78 0.92
N ASN A 553 -9.79 35.70 1.49
CA ASN A 553 -8.97 34.67 2.12
C ASN A 553 -8.12 33.98 1.03
N GLU A 554 -6.94 34.53 0.69
CA GLU A 554 -6.01 33.98 -0.33
C GLU A 554 -5.46 32.59 0.02
N ASP A 555 -5.70 32.08 1.24
CA ASP A 555 -5.18 30.82 1.76
C ASP A 555 -6.21 29.69 1.88
N GLU A 556 -7.37 29.80 1.26
CA GLU A 556 -8.38 28.73 1.32
C GLU A 556 -7.90 27.50 0.54
N VAL A 557 -7.66 26.39 1.26
CA VAL A 557 -7.28 25.11 0.66
C VAL A 557 -8.46 24.50 -0.11
N LYS A 558 -8.27 24.25 -1.41
CA LYS A 558 -9.23 23.53 -2.26
C LYS A 558 -8.92 22.04 -2.29
N GLU A 559 -9.93 21.20 -2.12
CA GLU A 559 -9.77 19.74 -2.03
C GLU A 559 -9.27 19.13 -3.34
N LEU A 560 -9.74 19.60 -4.48
CA LEU A 560 -9.49 19.00 -5.78
C LEU A 560 -9.39 20.06 -6.88
N GLY A 561 -8.41 19.89 -7.76
CA GLY A 561 -8.24 20.72 -8.95
C GLY A 561 -7.45 20.02 -10.03
N PHE A 562 -7.25 20.70 -11.13
CA PHE A 562 -6.47 20.25 -12.29
C PHE A 562 -5.48 21.32 -12.70
N PHE A 563 -4.40 20.91 -13.36
CA PHE A 563 -3.42 21.83 -13.93
C PHE A 563 -2.86 21.32 -15.25
N VAL A 564 -2.36 22.25 -16.05
CA VAL A 564 -1.50 22.01 -17.22
C VAL A 564 -0.36 23.01 -17.21
N GLN A 565 0.82 22.55 -17.56
CA GLN A 565 2.02 23.36 -17.73
C GLN A 565 2.49 23.25 -19.19
N ASP A 566 2.60 24.39 -19.87
CA ASP A 566 3.20 24.51 -21.20
C ASP A 566 2.58 23.57 -22.24
N GLY A 567 1.34 23.79 -22.62
CA GLY A 567 0.64 22.98 -23.63
C GLY A 567 -0.86 22.94 -23.40
N GLU A 568 -1.50 21.93 -23.96
CA GLU A 568 -2.95 21.76 -23.90
C GLU A 568 -3.33 20.34 -23.53
N VAL A 569 -4.31 20.20 -22.65
CA VAL A 569 -4.90 18.90 -22.27
C VAL A 569 -6.42 19.03 -22.12
N VAL A 570 -7.15 18.03 -22.55
CA VAL A 570 -8.58 17.89 -22.32
C VAL A 570 -8.81 16.70 -21.38
N PHE A 571 -9.45 16.93 -20.25
CA PHE A 571 -9.89 15.89 -19.32
C PHE A 571 -11.29 15.47 -19.69
N GLU A 572 -11.42 14.35 -20.40
CA GLU A 572 -12.69 13.82 -20.91
C GLU A 572 -13.35 12.85 -19.93
N GLY A 573 -14.69 12.76 -19.95
CA GLY A 573 -15.45 11.84 -19.11
C GLY A 573 -15.26 12.08 -17.61
N LEU A 574 -15.07 13.35 -17.23
CA LEU A 574 -14.89 13.74 -15.85
C LEU A 574 -16.11 13.39 -15.01
N ASN A 575 -15.91 12.57 -13.98
CA ASN A 575 -16.97 12.12 -13.08
C ASN A 575 -16.44 11.96 -11.66
N ILE A 576 -17.22 12.40 -10.68
CA ILE A 576 -16.98 12.23 -9.24
C ILE A 576 -18.15 11.48 -8.65
N ARG A 577 -17.87 10.39 -7.95
CA ARG A 577 -18.87 9.53 -7.29
C ARG A 577 -18.60 9.46 -5.80
#